data_c3a08e2923fe585e8a08ceea7a90a84a
#
_entry.id   c3a08e2923fe585e8a08ceea7a90a84a
#
_cell.length_a   1.000
_cell.length_b   1.000
_cell.length_c   1.000
_cell.angle_alpha   90.00
_cell.angle_beta   90.00
_cell.angle_gamma   90.00
#
_symmetry.space_group_name_H-M   'P 1'
#
loop_
_entity.id
_entity.type
_entity.pdbx_description
1 polymer ?
#
loop_
_entity_poly.entity_id
_entity_poly.type
_entity_poly.pdbx_seq_one_letter_code
_entity_poly.pdbx_strand_id
1 'polypeptide(L)'
;MRLAVVDERATLLTDAGPVDVEHESEGRFPSDVTRLYEEWAAFRQWAKGYPSAAAAAPLPASSSLGPVSSRPAQILAVGLNYVAHAAESGFVVPEAPIVFTKFASSISRPYEDLPLSGDSVDWEVELVAVIGVGGRDIAAEDAFDHVAGF
;
A
#
# COMPACT_ATOMS: atom_id res chain seq x y z
N MET A 1 -8.13 7.41 7.98
CA MET A 1 -8.08 7.86 6.57
C MET A 1 -8.01 6.62 5.69
N ARG A 2 -8.76 6.57 4.59
CA ARG A 2 -8.66 5.53 3.57
C ARG A 2 -8.28 6.19 2.24
N LEU A 3 -7.15 5.79 1.70
CA LEU A 3 -6.64 6.26 0.41
C LEU A 3 -6.70 5.11 -0.60
N ALA A 4 -7.13 5.41 -1.80
CA ALA A 4 -7.16 4.50 -2.94
C ALA A 4 -6.57 5.17 -4.17
N VAL A 5 -6.27 4.39 -5.19
CA VAL A 5 -6.02 4.88 -6.54
C VAL A 5 -7.21 4.48 -7.39
N VAL A 6 -7.91 5.46 -7.93
CA VAL A 6 -9.10 5.26 -8.77
C VAL A 6 -8.85 5.97 -10.09
N ASP A 7 -8.97 5.25 -11.22
CA ASP A 7 -8.65 5.78 -12.55
C ASP A 7 -7.29 6.49 -12.60
N GLU A 8 -6.29 5.83 -12.00
CA GLU A 8 -4.90 6.31 -11.90
C GLU A 8 -4.70 7.57 -11.04
N ARG A 9 -5.70 7.96 -10.26
CA ARG A 9 -5.69 9.18 -9.44
C ARG A 9 -5.80 8.87 -7.95
N ALA A 10 -5.03 9.57 -7.14
CA ALA A 10 -5.13 9.51 -5.68
C ALA A 10 -6.52 9.97 -5.23
N THR A 11 -7.21 9.13 -4.47
CA THR A 11 -8.60 9.32 -4.09
C THR A 11 -8.79 9.00 -2.61
N LEU A 12 -9.33 9.95 -1.84
CA LEU A 12 -9.79 9.67 -0.47
C LEU A 12 -11.16 9.00 -0.52
N LEU A 13 -11.32 7.94 0.23
CA LEU A 13 -12.61 7.29 0.44
C LEU A 13 -13.25 7.86 1.72
N THR A 14 -14.29 8.68 1.54
CA THR A 14 -14.99 9.36 2.64
C THR A 14 -16.42 8.83 2.77
N ASP A 15 -17.07 9.16 3.89
CA ASP A 15 -18.48 8.80 4.10
C ASP A 15 -19.43 9.49 3.09
N ALA A 16 -19.01 10.62 2.54
CA ALA A 16 -19.74 11.34 1.48
C ALA A 16 -19.46 10.80 0.07
N GLY A 17 -18.52 9.85 -0.08
CA GLY A 17 -18.09 9.27 -1.34
C GLY A 17 -16.61 9.49 -1.63
N PRO A 18 -16.16 9.08 -2.82
CA PRO A 18 -14.76 9.25 -3.24
C PRO A 18 -14.45 10.72 -3.53
N VAL A 19 -13.30 11.20 -3.09
CA VAL A 19 -12.80 12.57 -3.26
C VAL A 19 -11.46 12.51 -4.00
N ASP A 20 -11.42 13.07 -5.19
CA ASP A 20 -10.17 13.23 -5.95
C ASP A 20 -9.25 14.23 -5.25
N VAL A 21 -8.04 13.79 -4.90
CA VAL A 21 -7.12 14.56 -4.08
C VAL A 21 -6.65 15.84 -4.79
N GLU A 22 -6.26 15.74 -6.06
CA GLU A 22 -5.76 16.90 -6.82
C GLU A 22 -6.86 17.94 -7.04
N HIS A 23 -8.05 17.48 -7.43
CA HIS A 23 -9.17 18.37 -7.68
C HIS A 23 -9.60 19.10 -6.39
N GLU A 24 -9.81 18.37 -5.32
CA GLU A 24 -10.32 18.92 -4.06
C GLU A 24 -9.29 19.78 -3.32
N SER A 25 -8.01 19.52 -3.54
CA SER A 25 -6.94 20.37 -3.00
C SER A 25 -6.59 21.56 -3.86
N GLU A 26 -7.36 21.81 -4.96
CA GLU A 26 -7.08 22.86 -5.93
C GLU A 26 -5.66 22.78 -6.54
N GLY A 27 -5.17 21.54 -6.76
CA GLY A 27 -3.85 21.27 -7.31
C GLY A 27 -2.70 21.37 -6.30
N ARG A 28 -2.99 21.55 -5.01
CA ARG A 28 -1.97 21.59 -3.97
C ARG A 28 -1.24 20.25 -3.84
N PHE A 29 -1.97 19.14 -3.97
CA PHE A 29 -1.45 17.78 -3.94
C PHE A 29 -1.62 17.11 -5.29
N PRO A 30 -0.66 16.28 -5.73
CA PRO A 30 -0.73 15.64 -7.04
C PRO A 30 -1.76 14.51 -7.07
N SER A 31 -2.28 14.21 -8.27
CA SER A 31 -3.07 13.00 -8.52
C SER A 31 -2.23 11.72 -8.51
N ASP A 32 -0.95 11.78 -8.82
CA ASP A 32 -0.04 10.64 -8.73
C ASP A 32 0.24 10.29 -7.26
N VAL A 33 -0.27 9.15 -6.82
CA VAL A 33 -0.10 8.68 -5.44
C VAL A 33 1.36 8.50 -5.04
N THR A 34 2.23 8.14 -5.96
CA THR A 34 3.67 7.99 -5.67
C THR A 34 4.30 9.33 -5.26
N ARG A 35 3.93 10.39 -5.97
CA ARG A 35 4.37 11.75 -5.64
C ARG A 35 3.70 12.28 -4.37
N LEU A 36 2.49 11.84 -4.07
CA LEU A 36 1.80 12.22 -2.84
C LEU A 36 2.56 11.79 -1.58
N TYR A 37 3.26 10.66 -1.62
CA TYR A 37 4.10 10.21 -0.50
C TYR A 37 5.31 11.12 -0.24
N GLU A 38 5.77 11.89 -1.22
CA GLU A 38 6.86 12.86 -1.03
C GLU A 38 6.44 14.01 -0.09
N GLU A 39 5.12 14.29 -0.02
CA GLU A 39 4.52 15.33 0.82
C GLU A 39 3.60 14.75 1.91
N TRP A 40 3.86 13.53 2.34
CA TRP A 40 2.93 12.73 3.16
C TRP A 40 2.44 13.44 4.43
N ALA A 41 3.33 14.12 5.17
CA ALA A 41 2.96 14.83 6.40
C ALA A 41 1.97 15.96 6.14
N ALA A 42 2.20 16.76 5.09
CA ALA A 42 1.31 17.86 4.69
C ALA A 42 -0.03 17.33 4.19
N PHE A 43 0.00 16.27 3.37
CA PHE A 43 -1.21 15.61 2.89
C PHE A 43 -2.05 15.04 4.04
N ARG A 44 -1.44 14.31 4.98
CA ARG A 44 -2.14 13.79 6.17
C ARG A 44 -2.84 14.88 6.95
N GLN A 45 -2.19 16.03 7.11
CA GLN A 45 -2.79 17.16 7.83
C GLN A 45 -4.02 17.72 7.09
N TRP A 46 -3.92 17.89 5.80
CA TRP A 46 -5.04 18.35 4.97
C TRP A 46 -6.20 17.34 4.98
N ALA A 47 -5.89 16.06 4.84
CA ALA A 47 -6.87 14.97 4.80
C ALA A 47 -7.67 14.80 6.10
N LYS A 48 -7.22 15.38 7.23
CA LYS A 48 -8.00 15.38 8.49
C LYS A 48 -9.34 16.10 8.37
N GLY A 49 -9.49 17.00 7.41
CA GLY A 49 -10.75 17.67 7.10
C GLY A 49 -11.82 16.75 6.48
N TYR A 50 -11.42 15.54 6.06
CA TYR A 50 -12.29 14.59 5.36
C TYR A 50 -12.52 13.35 6.23
N PRO A 51 -13.75 13.13 6.76
CA PRO A 51 -14.08 11.93 7.50
C PRO A 51 -13.85 10.67 6.64
N SER A 52 -13.13 9.71 7.18
CA SER A 52 -12.83 8.47 6.48
C SER A 52 -14.09 7.62 6.35
N ALA A 53 -14.34 7.07 5.17
CA ALA A 53 -15.42 6.11 4.96
C ALA A 53 -15.30 4.92 5.94
N ALA A 54 -16.44 4.41 6.41
CA ALA A 54 -16.48 3.20 7.22
C ALA A 54 -15.76 2.05 6.51
N ALA A 55 -15.16 1.14 7.28
CA ALA A 55 -14.43 0.00 6.71
C ALA A 55 -15.30 -0.87 5.78
N ALA A 56 -16.59 -0.95 6.07
CA ALA A 56 -17.57 -1.69 5.27
C ALA A 56 -18.16 -0.89 4.09
N ALA A 57 -17.77 0.38 3.90
CA ALA A 57 -18.25 1.17 2.77
C ALA A 57 -17.78 0.52 1.45
N PRO A 58 -18.64 0.49 0.42
CA PRO A 58 -18.28 -0.06 -0.87
C PRO A 58 -17.02 0.60 -1.45
N LEU A 59 -16.16 -0.21 -2.04
CA LEU A 59 -15.04 0.29 -2.85
C LEU A 59 -15.56 0.77 -4.22
N PRO A 60 -14.83 1.67 -4.89
CA PRO A 60 -15.04 1.95 -6.30
C PRO A 60 -15.02 0.67 -7.15
N ALA A 61 -15.52 0.73 -8.38
CA ALA A 61 -15.51 -0.42 -9.29
C ALA A 61 -14.10 -1.02 -9.39
N SER A 62 -14.00 -2.36 -9.35
CA SER A 62 -12.72 -3.07 -9.39
C SER A 62 -11.88 -2.71 -10.61
N SER A 63 -12.53 -2.46 -11.76
CA SER A 63 -11.85 -2.06 -13.00
C SER A 63 -11.17 -0.70 -12.95
N SER A 64 -11.57 0.18 -12.01
CA SER A 64 -10.99 1.50 -11.85
C SER A 64 -9.90 1.56 -10.79
N LEU A 65 -9.75 0.51 -9.96
CA LEU A 65 -8.76 0.48 -8.89
C LEU A 65 -7.35 0.24 -9.44
N GLY A 66 -6.40 1.00 -8.89
CA GLY A 66 -4.97 0.84 -9.12
C GLY A 66 -4.22 0.47 -7.84
N PRO A 67 -2.96 0.06 -7.94
CA PRO A 67 -2.12 -0.19 -6.78
C PRO A 67 -1.84 1.13 -6.04
N VAL A 68 -1.87 1.08 -4.71
CA VAL A 68 -1.62 2.26 -3.85
C VAL A 68 -0.17 2.77 -3.93
N SER A 69 0.70 2.06 -4.61
CA SER A 69 2.02 2.51 -5.02
C SER A 69 2.35 1.83 -6.35
N SER A 70 2.18 2.54 -7.46
CA SER A 70 2.40 2.01 -8.80
C SER A 70 3.88 1.95 -9.19
N ARG A 71 4.71 2.77 -8.56
CA ARG A 71 6.16 2.87 -8.84
C ARG A 71 6.94 3.08 -7.54
N PRO A 72 6.91 2.12 -6.61
CA PRO A 72 7.71 2.23 -5.39
C PRO A 72 9.21 2.19 -5.73
N ALA A 73 10.00 2.98 -5.01
CA ALA A 73 11.46 2.95 -5.17
C ALA A 73 12.05 1.60 -4.77
N GLN A 74 11.45 0.95 -3.78
CA GLN A 74 11.86 -0.36 -3.26
C GLN A 74 10.64 -1.16 -2.83
N ILE A 75 10.72 -2.49 -3.03
CA ILE A 75 9.79 -3.45 -2.44
C ILE A 75 10.64 -4.45 -1.67
N LEU A 76 10.42 -4.51 -0.37
CA LEU A 76 11.08 -5.46 0.53
C LEU A 76 10.04 -6.44 1.04
N ALA A 77 10.35 -7.71 0.99
CA ALA A 77 9.51 -8.77 1.54
C ALA A 77 10.23 -9.45 2.71
N VAL A 78 9.45 -9.94 3.67
CA VAL A 78 9.95 -10.66 4.85
C VAL A 78 9.47 -12.10 4.77
N GLY A 79 10.40 -13.02 4.47
CA GLY A 79 10.11 -14.44 4.36
C GLY A 79 9.85 -15.09 5.72
N LEU A 80 8.96 -16.11 5.72
CA LEU A 80 8.57 -16.87 6.90
C LEU A 80 8.08 -16.01 8.08
N ASN A 81 7.44 -14.90 7.76
CA ASN A 81 6.98 -13.90 8.73
C ASN A 81 5.75 -14.37 9.54
N TYR A 82 5.09 -15.43 9.10
CA TYR A 82 3.92 -16.03 9.76
C TYR A 82 4.26 -17.42 10.29
N VAL A 83 4.02 -17.66 11.58
CA VAL A 83 4.31 -18.94 12.25
C VAL A 83 3.62 -20.12 11.54
N ALA A 84 2.36 -19.93 11.13
CA ALA A 84 1.60 -20.95 10.42
C ALA A 84 2.26 -21.34 9.09
N HIS A 85 2.71 -20.33 8.31
CA HIS A 85 3.39 -20.56 7.05
C HIS A 85 4.75 -21.27 7.22
N ALA A 86 5.52 -20.90 8.22
CA ALA A 86 6.77 -21.61 8.52
C ALA A 86 6.52 -23.09 8.85
N ALA A 87 5.50 -23.38 9.68
CA ALA A 87 5.13 -24.74 10.06
C ALA A 87 4.62 -25.57 8.85
N GLU A 88 3.78 -24.98 7.99
CA GLU A 88 3.27 -25.61 6.78
C GLU A 88 4.40 -25.98 5.80
N SER A 89 5.39 -25.11 5.67
CA SER A 89 6.56 -25.30 4.82
C SER A 89 7.63 -26.19 5.45
N GLY A 90 7.44 -26.65 6.68
CA GLY A 90 8.40 -27.48 7.42
C GLY A 90 9.65 -26.72 7.91
N PHE A 91 9.57 -25.40 7.97
CA PHE A 91 10.66 -24.55 8.47
C PHE A 91 10.44 -24.14 9.92
N VAL A 92 11.56 -23.88 10.59
CA VAL A 92 11.56 -23.24 11.91
C VAL A 92 11.45 -21.73 11.70
N VAL A 93 10.67 -21.05 12.55
CA VAL A 93 10.60 -19.58 12.54
C VAL A 93 12.00 -19.02 12.73
N PRO A 94 12.48 -18.16 11.82
CA PRO A 94 13.83 -17.60 11.90
C PRO A 94 13.96 -16.63 13.07
N GLU A 95 15.15 -16.60 13.71
CA GLU A 95 15.44 -15.66 14.81
C GLU A 95 15.56 -14.21 14.34
N ALA A 96 15.91 -13.99 13.08
CA ALA A 96 15.98 -12.67 12.44
C ALA A 96 15.15 -12.66 11.14
N PRO A 97 14.58 -11.52 10.76
CA PRO A 97 13.81 -11.42 9.52
C PRO A 97 14.64 -11.83 8.30
N ILE A 98 14.08 -12.71 7.46
CA ILE A 98 14.66 -13.02 6.13
C ILE A 98 14.14 -11.99 5.16
N VAL A 99 14.97 -11.02 4.79
CA VAL A 99 14.57 -9.93 3.92
C VAL A 99 15.06 -10.18 2.49
N PHE A 100 14.15 -10.01 1.52
CA PHE A 100 14.47 -10.07 0.10
C PHE A 100 13.72 -8.97 -0.66
N THR A 101 14.10 -8.76 -1.91
CA THR A 101 13.51 -7.71 -2.74
C THR A 101 12.58 -8.29 -3.79
N LYS A 102 11.52 -7.53 -4.11
CA LYS A 102 10.71 -7.74 -5.32
C LYS A 102 10.93 -6.57 -6.28
N PHE A 103 10.89 -6.83 -7.58
CA PHE A 103 11.04 -5.79 -8.59
C PHE A 103 9.72 -5.04 -8.78
N ALA A 104 9.80 -3.73 -9.05
CA ALA A 104 8.61 -2.92 -9.32
C ALA A 104 7.79 -3.45 -10.52
N SER A 105 8.42 -4.16 -11.45
CA SER A 105 7.76 -4.81 -12.58
C SER A 105 6.83 -5.98 -12.18
N SER A 106 6.87 -6.43 -10.93
CA SER A 106 5.95 -7.44 -10.41
C SER A 106 4.63 -6.87 -9.87
N ILE A 107 4.47 -5.54 -9.89
CA ILE A 107 3.22 -4.91 -9.47
C ILE A 107 2.19 -5.05 -10.59
N SER A 108 1.04 -5.60 -10.24
CA SER A 108 -0.16 -5.64 -11.09
C SER A 108 -1.26 -4.74 -10.52
N ARG A 109 -2.30 -4.50 -11.29
CA ARG A 109 -3.52 -3.85 -10.81
C ARG A 109 -4.29 -4.81 -9.92
N PRO A 110 -5.05 -4.30 -8.93
CA PRO A 110 -6.03 -5.12 -8.22
C PRO A 110 -7.02 -5.75 -9.21
N TYR A 111 -7.37 -7.01 -8.98
CA TYR A 111 -8.34 -7.77 -9.82
C TYR A 111 -7.91 -7.97 -11.29
N GLU A 112 -6.65 -7.78 -11.61
CA GLU A 112 -6.10 -8.10 -12.92
C GLU A 112 -5.81 -9.60 -13.04
N ASP A 113 -6.06 -10.17 -14.22
CA ASP A 113 -5.70 -11.55 -14.50
C ASP A 113 -4.18 -11.67 -14.63
N LEU A 114 -3.59 -12.57 -13.86
CA LEU A 114 -2.16 -12.84 -13.90
C LEU A 114 -1.87 -14.02 -14.84
N PRO A 115 -1.08 -13.84 -15.89
CA PRO A 115 -0.65 -14.96 -16.74
C PRO A 115 0.26 -15.87 -15.93
N LEU A 116 -0.12 -17.14 -15.81
CA LEU A 116 0.66 -18.14 -15.10
C LEU A 116 1.85 -18.57 -15.98
N SER A 117 3.05 -18.53 -15.42
CA SER A 117 4.29 -18.93 -16.10
C SER A 117 4.57 -20.44 -16.02
N GLY A 118 3.73 -21.22 -15.34
CA GLY A 118 3.87 -22.67 -15.16
C GLY A 118 2.79 -23.24 -14.25
N ASP A 119 2.88 -24.56 -14.04
CA ASP A 119 1.87 -25.29 -13.26
C ASP A 119 2.10 -25.25 -11.75
N SER A 120 3.21 -24.69 -11.30
CA SER A 120 3.61 -24.60 -9.88
C SER A 120 3.51 -23.16 -9.34
N VAL A 121 2.49 -22.43 -9.79
CA VAL A 121 2.20 -21.07 -9.32
C VAL A 121 1.14 -21.16 -8.24
N ASP A 122 1.41 -20.55 -7.09
CA ASP A 122 0.48 -20.44 -5.97
C ASP A 122 0.32 -18.98 -5.57
N TRP A 123 -0.66 -18.69 -4.72
CA TRP A 123 -0.99 -17.37 -4.23
C TRP A 123 -0.58 -17.21 -2.76
N GLU A 124 -0.23 -16.01 -2.39
CA GLU A 124 0.05 -15.63 -1.01
C GLU A 124 -0.74 -14.37 -0.64
N VAL A 125 -1.13 -14.28 0.62
CA VAL A 125 -1.76 -13.06 1.18
C VAL A 125 -0.80 -12.43 2.17
N GLU A 126 -0.41 -11.19 1.90
CA GLU A 126 0.56 -10.47 2.69
C GLU A 126 0.00 -9.15 3.23
N LEU A 127 0.37 -8.79 4.46
CA LEU A 127 0.16 -7.45 4.97
C LEU A 127 1.27 -6.53 4.44
N VAL A 128 0.90 -5.57 3.62
CA VAL A 128 1.86 -4.62 3.03
C VAL A 128 1.85 -3.32 3.81
N ALA A 129 3.00 -2.92 4.37
CA ALA A 129 3.20 -1.61 4.95
C ALA A 129 3.74 -0.64 3.89
N VAL A 130 3.04 0.45 3.64
CA VAL A 130 3.48 1.52 2.76
C VAL A 130 4.24 2.56 3.56
N ILE A 131 5.49 2.83 3.19
CA ILE A 131 6.33 3.84 3.85
C ILE A 131 6.00 5.23 3.29
N GLY A 132 5.55 6.12 4.15
CA GLY A 132 5.21 7.50 3.81
C GLY A 132 6.29 8.51 4.16
N VAL A 133 7.16 8.17 5.12
CA VAL A 133 8.28 9.02 5.53
C VAL A 133 9.56 8.19 5.50
N GLY A 134 10.47 8.55 4.63
CA GLY A 134 11.78 7.89 4.55
C GLY A 134 12.59 8.09 5.84
N GLY A 135 13.56 7.19 6.09
CA GLY A 135 14.43 7.32 7.24
C GLY A 135 15.60 6.34 7.19
N ARG A 136 16.51 6.49 8.13
CA ARG A 136 17.66 5.61 8.32
C ARG A 136 17.89 5.41 9.82
N ASP A 137 18.26 4.19 10.20
CA ASP A 137 18.57 3.83 11.59
C ASP A 137 17.42 4.21 12.56
N ILE A 138 16.17 3.96 12.12
CA ILE A 138 14.95 4.29 12.84
C ILE A 138 14.82 3.35 14.04
N ALA A 139 14.58 3.90 15.23
CA ALA A 139 14.31 3.09 16.39
C ALA A 139 12.98 2.32 16.23
N ALA A 140 12.88 1.13 16.82
CA ALA A 140 11.69 0.29 16.66
C ALA A 140 10.41 0.97 17.17
N GLU A 141 10.50 1.75 18.24
CA GLU A 141 9.41 2.54 18.80
C GLU A 141 8.88 3.62 17.86
N ASP A 142 9.72 4.14 16.95
CA ASP A 142 9.37 5.20 16.00
C ASP A 142 8.91 4.65 14.63
N ALA A 143 9.02 3.34 14.40
CA ALA A 143 8.79 2.73 13.08
C ALA A 143 7.41 3.04 12.51
N PHE A 144 6.36 3.05 13.34
CA PHE A 144 5.00 3.35 12.90
C PHE A 144 4.79 4.80 12.44
N ASP A 145 5.62 5.74 12.90
CA ASP A 145 5.54 7.14 12.46
C ASP A 145 5.97 7.31 10.99
N HIS A 146 6.71 6.32 10.48
CA HIS A 146 7.16 6.27 9.08
C HIS A 146 6.15 5.57 8.15
N VAL A 147 5.17 4.85 8.69
CA VAL A 147 4.17 4.10 7.90
C VAL A 147 3.03 5.03 7.46
N ALA A 148 2.75 5.05 6.16
CA ALA A 148 1.60 5.75 5.61
C ALA A 148 0.30 4.98 5.85
N GLY A 149 0.34 3.65 5.77
CA GLY A 149 -0.80 2.75 5.94
C GLY A 149 -0.47 1.31 5.58
N PHE A 150 -1.51 0.49 5.58
CA PHE A 150 -1.49 -0.94 5.29
C PHE A 150 -2.53 -1.28 4.22
#